data_2c780a4124483bba5c4053da3ce405b6
#
_entry.id   2c780a4124483bba5c4053da3ce405b6
#
_cell.length_a   1.000
_cell.length_b   1.000
_cell.length_c   1.000
_cell.angle_alpha   90.00
_cell.angle_beta   90.00
_cell.angle_gamma   90.00
#
_symmetry.space_group_name_H-M   'P 1'
#
loop_
_entity.id
_entity.type
_entity.pdbx_description
1 polymer ?
#
loop_
_entity_poly.entity_id
_entity_poly.type
_entity_poly.pdbx_seq_one_letter_code
_entity_poly.pdbx_strand_id
1 'polypeptide(L)'
;MRFAPNRLLTSVALAVVMAGGVTTVTTATASATPRVNVCGSSYTYLESFPIRSGTGTTVGDIDLYWSAQSERNCAVARPVNGLTPHWIAVEISTPSGGYASDGLSENYTQYAGPVSVYAPGCVSVFGSMGYGGPYGYGQGDANNVAC
;
A
#
# COMPACT_ATOMS: atom_id res chain seq x y z
N MET A 1 -29.22 -76.09 43.61
CA MET A 1 -28.70 -75.09 44.54
C MET A 1 -27.30 -74.70 44.10
N ARG A 2 -27.12 -73.50 43.48
CA ARG A 2 -25.84 -72.82 43.40
C ARG A 2 -26.12 -71.43 42.92
N PHE A 3 -25.89 -70.48 43.78
CA PHE A 3 -25.97 -69.04 43.55
C PHE A 3 -24.78 -68.54 42.69
N ALA A 4 -25.06 -67.78 41.65
CA ALA A 4 -24.00 -67.01 40.91
C ALA A 4 -24.02 -65.54 41.34
N PRO A 5 -22.91 -64.92 41.59
CA PRO A 5 -22.85 -63.52 41.99
C PRO A 5 -22.94 -62.59 40.80
N ASN A 6 -23.78 -61.57 40.95
CA ASN A 6 -23.89 -60.43 40.06
C ASN A 6 -22.56 -59.62 40.06
N ARG A 7 -21.99 -59.41 38.88
CA ARG A 7 -20.91 -58.43 38.68
C ARG A 7 -21.53 -57.14 38.23
N LEU A 8 -21.52 -56.15 39.11
CA LEU A 8 -21.76 -54.77 38.80
C LEU A 8 -20.63 -54.22 37.96
N LEU A 9 -20.91 -53.91 36.70
CA LEU A 9 -20.01 -53.17 35.83
C LEU A 9 -20.20 -51.67 36.09
N THR A 10 -19.25 -51.06 36.80
CA THR A 10 -19.17 -49.61 36.99
C THR A 10 -18.61 -48.99 35.71
N SER A 11 -19.46 -48.35 34.95
CA SER A 11 -19.05 -47.56 33.79
C SER A 11 -18.50 -46.22 34.27
N VAL A 12 -17.18 -46.04 34.15
CA VAL A 12 -16.51 -44.74 34.36
C VAL A 12 -16.69 -43.92 33.07
N ALA A 13 -17.55 -42.94 33.13
CA ALA A 13 -17.68 -41.94 32.04
C ALA A 13 -16.50 -40.96 32.13
N LEU A 14 -15.58 -41.06 31.18
CA LEU A 14 -14.50 -40.07 31.02
C LEU A 14 -15.09 -38.84 30.28
N ALA A 15 -15.36 -37.78 31.01
CA ALA A 15 -15.70 -36.48 30.42
C ALA A 15 -14.42 -35.81 29.89
N VAL A 16 -14.22 -35.82 28.56
CA VAL A 16 -13.18 -35.07 27.89
C VAL A 16 -13.65 -33.62 27.78
N VAL A 17 -13.14 -32.74 28.63
CA VAL A 17 -13.34 -31.29 28.51
C VAL A 17 -12.41 -30.80 27.39
N MET A 18 -12.97 -30.59 26.20
CA MET A 18 -12.31 -29.86 25.12
C MET A 18 -12.31 -28.37 25.48
N ALA A 19 -11.22 -27.91 26.07
CA ALA A 19 -10.94 -26.47 26.22
C ALA A 19 -10.63 -25.91 24.82
N GLY A 20 -11.67 -25.44 24.10
CA GLY A 20 -11.53 -24.70 22.86
C GLY A 20 -10.87 -23.36 23.13
N GLY A 21 -9.55 -23.27 22.95
CA GLY A 21 -8.85 -22.01 22.96
C GLY A 21 -9.25 -21.19 21.75
N VAL A 22 -10.08 -20.15 21.96
CA VAL A 22 -10.37 -19.13 20.95
C VAL A 22 -9.10 -18.28 20.84
N THR A 23 -8.23 -18.58 19.86
CA THR A 23 -7.13 -17.69 19.50
C THR A 23 -7.72 -16.48 18.77
N THR A 24 -7.89 -15.36 19.49
CA THR A 24 -8.21 -14.07 18.87
C THR A 24 -6.97 -13.63 18.08
N VAL A 25 -7.04 -13.75 16.76
CA VAL A 25 -6.06 -13.16 15.86
C VAL A 25 -6.30 -11.66 15.89
N THR A 26 -5.54 -10.93 16.70
CA THR A 26 -5.48 -9.48 16.65
C THR A 26 -4.74 -9.11 15.36
N THR A 27 -5.47 -8.76 14.31
CA THR A 27 -4.89 -8.09 13.15
C THR A 27 -4.41 -6.72 13.60
N ALA A 28 -3.08 -6.59 13.81
CA ALA A 28 -2.47 -5.29 13.98
C ALA A 28 -2.68 -4.51 12.67
N THR A 29 -3.61 -3.55 12.67
CA THR A 29 -3.68 -2.54 11.63
C THR A 29 -2.40 -1.72 11.74
N ALA A 30 -1.49 -1.89 10.79
CA ALA A 30 -0.34 -1.01 10.67
C ALA A 30 -0.89 0.41 10.49
N SER A 31 -0.75 1.26 11.52
CA SER A 31 -1.05 2.68 11.41
C SER A 31 -0.04 3.26 10.43
N ALA A 32 -0.47 3.51 9.20
CA ALA A 32 0.33 4.24 8.24
C ALA A 32 0.59 5.64 8.84
N THR A 33 1.86 5.99 9.00
CA THR A 33 2.24 7.35 9.42
C THR A 33 1.58 8.34 8.45
N PRO A 34 0.85 9.37 8.96
CA PRO A 34 0.19 10.33 8.09
C PRO A 34 1.21 10.94 7.13
N ARG A 35 1.02 10.74 5.84
CA ARG A 35 1.93 11.29 4.82
C ARG A 35 1.63 12.79 4.68
N VAL A 36 2.67 13.59 4.73
CA VAL A 36 2.52 15.05 4.53
C VAL A 36 1.99 15.31 3.13
N ASN A 37 0.85 16.00 3.04
CA ASN A 37 0.28 16.42 1.75
C ASN A 37 1.09 17.59 1.19
N VAL A 38 2.01 17.31 0.27
CA VAL A 38 2.83 18.33 -0.40
C VAL A 38 2.16 18.93 -1.63
N CYS A 39 1.01 18.39 -2.09
CA CYS A 39 0.20 18.98 -3.15
C CYS A 39 -0.51 20.27 -2.71
N GLY A 40 -0.64 20.50 -1.40
CA GLY A 40 -1.27 21.68 -0.82
C GLY A 40 -2.62 21.39 -0.16
N SER A 41 -3.09 22.35 0.63
CA SER A 41 -4.28 22.18 1.48
C SER A 41 -5.61 22.04 0.72
N SER A 42 -5.66 22.47 -0.55
CA SER A 42 -6.85 22.30 -1.40
C SER A 42 -6.96 20.90 -2.02
N TYR A 43 -5.94 20.05 -1.85
CA TYR A 43 -5.91 18.70 -2.39
C TYR A 43 -6.29 17.68 -1.32
N THR A 44 -7.19 16.77 -1.69
CA THR A 44 -7.60 15.63 -0.87
C THR A 44 -6.94 14.36 -1.41
N TYR A 45 -6.39 13.54 -0.51
CA TYR A 45 -5.84 12.24 -0.87
C TYR A 45 -6.94 11.33 -1.44
N LEU A 46 -6.63 10.63 -2.54
CA LEU A 46 -7.49 9.65 -3.17
C LEU A 46 -7.00 8.22 -2.87
N GLU A 47 -5.83 7.88 -3.38
CA GLU A 47 -5.29 6.52 -3.34
C GLU A 47 -3.78 6.49 -3.56
N SER A 48 -3.16 5.33 -3.34
CA SER A 48 -1.74 5.09 -3.60
C SER A 48 -1.55 3.86 -4.49
N PHE A 49 -0.57 3.94 -5.39
CA PHE A 49 -0.17 2.86 -6.28
C PHE A 49 1.25 2.38 -5.96
N PRO A 50 1.48 1.07 -5.80
CA PRO A 50 2.79 0.57 -5.37
C PRO A 50 3.84 0.69 -6.47
N ILE A 51 5.04 1.13 -6.10
CA ILE A 51 6.26 1.04 -6.90
C ILE A 51 6.98 -0.23 -6.46
N ARG A 52 7.23 -1.15 -7.40
CA ARG A 52 7.81 -2.47 -7.12
C ARG A 52 9.17 -2.62 -7.76
N SER A 53 10.10 -3.24 -7.02
CA SER A 53 11.40 -3.68 -7.55
C SER A 53 11.24 -4.81 -8.55
N GLY A 54 12.30 -5.14 -9.28
CA GLY A 54 12.33 -6.29 -10.18
C GLY A 54 12.08 -7.64 -9.50
N THR A 55 12.21 -7.72 -8.17
CA THR A 55 11.88 -8.90 -7.34
C THR A 55 10.42 -8.90 -6.86
N GLY A 56 9.61 -7.89 -7.20
CA GLY A 56 8.22 -7.74 -6.78
C GLY A 56 8.03 -7.10 -5.39
N THR A 57 9.11 -6.75 -4.70
CA THR A 57 9.04 -6.06 -3.40
C THR A 57 8.56 -4.64 -3.58
N THR A 58 7.59 -4.18 -2.77
CA THR A 58 7.17 -2.78 -2.77
C THR A 58 8.29 -1.93 -2.16
N VAL A 59 8.80 -0.99 -2.93
CA VAL A 59 9.92 -0.10 -2.57
C VAL A 59 9.48 1.36 -2.44
N GLY A 60 8.29 1.69 -2.90
CA GLY A 60 7.67 3.00 -2.84
C GLY A 60 6.22 2.99 -3.24
N ASP A 61 5.62 4.17 -3.23
CA ASP A 61 4.23 4.39 -3.66
C ASP A 61 4.13 5.70 -4.44
N ILE A 62 3.14 5.77 -5.34
CA ILE A 62 2.67 6.99 -5.98
C ILE A 62 1.39 7.39 -5.28
N ASP A 63 1.39 8.50 -4.53
CA ASP A 63 0.22 9.06 -3.89
C ASP A 63 -0.51 9.98 -4.86
N LEU A 64 -1.81 9.77 -5.06
CA LEU A 64 -2.67 10.58 -5.91
C LEU A 64 -3.63 11.42 -5.07
N TYR A 65 -3.78 12.68 -5.45
CA TYR A 65 -4.62 13.67 -4.79
C TYR A 65 -5.48 14.41 -5.81
N TRP A 66 -6.64 14.90 -5.37
CA TRP A 66 -7.58 15.69 -6.15
C TRP A 66 -7.90 17.03 -5.48
N SER A 67 -8.01 18.08 -6.29
CA SER A 67 -8.53 19.38 -5.87
C SER A 67 -9.77 19.74 -6.68
N ALA A 68 -10.94 19.71 -6.05
CA ALA A 68 -12.20 20.15 -6.68
C ALA A 68 -12.19 21.66 -7.01
N GLN A 69 -11.41 22.46 -6.26
CA GLN A 69 -11.32 23.90 -6.49
C GLN A 69 -10.60 24.25 -7.79
N SER A 70 -9.56 23.49 -8.15
CA SER A 70 -8.75 23.73 -9.35
C SER A 70 -9.01 22.71 -10.47
N GLU A 71 -9.83 21.69 -10.22
CA GLU A 71 -10.09 20.55 -11.11
C GLU A 71 -8.78 19.89 -11.58
N ARG A 72 -7.85 19.72 -10.62
CA ARG A 72 -6.52 19.16 -10.89
C ARG A 72 -6.28 17.90 -10.07
N ASN A 73 -5.65 16.93 -10.71
CA ASN A 73 -5.01 15.82 -10.03
C ASN A 73 -3.54 16.15 -9.76
N CYS A 74 -3.02 15.67 -8.63
CA CYS A 74 -1.64 15.86 -8.22
C CYS A 74 -1.05 14.51 -7.79
N ALA A 75 0.16 14.20 -8.25
CA ALA A 75 0.88 12.99 -7.91
C ALA A 75 2.21 13.26 -7.20
N VAL A 76 2.58 12.35 -6.29
CA VAL A 76 3.83 12.40 -5.53
C VAL A 76 4.35 10.97 -5.39
N ALA A 77 5.59 10.71 -5.79
CA ALA A 77 6.24 9.41 -5.55
C ALA A 77 7.09 9.47 -4.28
N ARG A 78 6.94 8.45 -3.41
CA ARG A 78 7.66 8.36 -2.12
C ARG A 78 8.22 6.96 -1.90
N PRO A 79 9.43 6.82 -1.32
CA PRO A 79 9.93 5.52 -0.88
C PRO A 79 9.13 5.01 0.32
N VAL A 80 9.10 3.69 0.52
CA VAL A 80 8.62 3.13 1.78
C VAL A 80 9.58 3.48 2.91
N ASN A 81 9.05 3.55 4.15
CA ASN A 81 9.85 3.88 5.33
C ASN A 81 11.06 2.95 5.48
N GLY A 82 12.21 3.54 5.75
CA GLY A 82 13.47 2.81 5.95
C GLY A 82 14.28 2.54 4.67
N LEU A 83 13.73 2.87 3.49
CA LEU A 83 14.48 2.81 2.23
C LEU A 83 14.90 4.21 1.79
N THR A 84 16.14 4.34 1.36
CA THR A 84 16.68 5.61 0.80
C THR A 84 17.12 5.34 -0.64
N PRO A 85 16.33 5.79 -1.63
CA PRO A 85 16.72 5.69 -3.03
C PRO A 85 17.84 6.70 -3.36
N HIS A 86 18.54 6.46 -4.47
CA HIS A 86 19.49 7.41 -5.05
C HIS A 86 18.79 8.49 -5.86
N TRP A 87 17.63 8.16 -6.40
CA TRP A 87 16.78 9.08 -7.15
C TRP A 87 15.34 8.59 -7.15
N ILE A 88 14.39 9.50 -7.35
CA ILE A 88 12.94 9.27 -7.44
C ILE A 88 12.42 10.12 -8.60
N ALA A 89 11.52 9.56 -9.41
CA ALA A 89 10.79 10.30 -10.42
C ALA A 89 9.29 9.99 -10.36
N VAL A 90 8.47 10.97 -10.78
CA VAL A 90 7.02 10.86 -10.88
C VAL A 90 6.52 11.57 -12.13
N GLU A 91 5.51 10.98 -12.76
CA GLU A 91 4.83 11.52 -13.92
C GLU A 91 3.32 11.42 -13.74
N ILE A 92 2.59 12.38 -14.28
CA ILE A 92 1.13 12.35 -14.38
C ILE A 92 0.73 12.83 -15.77
N SER A 93 -0.24 12.16 -16.37
CA SER A 93 -0.74 12.50 -17.69
C SER A 93 -2.26 12.34 -17.81
N THR A 94 -2.85 12.98 -18.82
CA THR A 94 -4.26 12.85 -19.18
C THR A 94 -4.40 12.23 -20.57
N PRO A 95 -5.53 11.56 -20.88
CA PRO A 95 -5.81 11.09 -22.25
C PRO A 95 -5.83 12.21 -23.29
N SER A 96 -6.10 13.45 -22.87
CA SER A 96 -6.12 14.65 -23.75
C SER A 96 -4.74 15.27 -23.98
N GLY A 97 -3.67 14.67 -23.47
CA GLY A 97 -2.28 15.12 -23.68
C GLY A 97 -1.72 16.06 -22.60
N GLY A 98 -2.45 16.32 -21.51
CA GLY A 98 -1.90 16.99 -20.34
C GLY A 98 -0.78 16.14 -19.74
N TYR A 99 0.36 16.75 -19.36
CA TYR A 99 1.52 16.04 -18.82
C TYR A 99 2.29 16.91 -17.84
N ALA A 100 2.78 16.30 -16.78
CA ALA A 100 3.72 16.90 -15.85
C ALA A 100 4.63 15.82 -15.26
N SER A 101 5.90 16.12 -15.01
CA SER A 101 6.89 15.21 -14.43
C SER A 101 7.85 15.92 -13.53
N ASP A 102 8.47 15.18 -12.60
CA ASP A 102 9.53 15.65 -11.72
C ASP A 102 10.49 14.51 -11.39
N GLY A 103 11.75 14.85 -11.09
CA GLY A 103 12.78 13.89 -10.67
C GLY A 103 13.51 13.14 -11.79
N LEU A 104 13.21 13.37 -13.07
CA LEU A 104 13.83 12.63 -14.20
C LEU A 104 15.33 12.88 -14.32
N SER A 105 15.84 14.01 -13.82
CA SER A 105 17.26 14.37 -13.83
C SER A 105 17.80 14.77 -12.46
N GLU A 106 17.02 14.57 -11.41
CA GLU A 106 17.33 14.99 -10.04
C GLU A 106 17.66 13.78 -9.14
N ASN A 107 18.47 14.02 -8.11
CA ASN A 107 18.82 12.99 -7.12
C ASN A 107 17.95 13.11 -5.86
N TYR A 108 16.63 13.03 -6.03
CA TYR A 108 15.71 13.05 -4.90
C TYR A 108 15.77 11.76 -4.09
N THR A 109 15.72 11.89 -2.75
CA THR A 109 15.82 10.75 -1.83
C THR A 109 14.63 10.63 -0.89
N GLN A 110 13.79 11.67 -0.79
CA GLN A 110 12.63 11.71 0.10
C GLN A 110 11.30 11.59 -0.65
N TYR A 111 11.14 12.31 -1.74
CA TYR A 111 10.02 12.24 -2.66
C TYR A 111 10.34 12.98 -3.95
N ALA A 112 9.62 12.66 -5.02
CA ALA A 112 9.52 13.45 -6.25
C ALA A 112 8.11 14.00 -6.41
N GLY A 113 7.95 15.14 -7.02
CA GLY A 113 6.72 15.93 -7.09
C GLY A 113 6.67 17.02 -6.01
N PRO A 114 5.54 17.70 -5.83
CA PRO A 114 4.24 17.43 -6.45
C PRO A 114 4.18 17.83 -7.94
N VAL A 115 3.60 16.94 -8.75
CA VAL A 115 3.27 17.25 -10.15
C VAL A 115 1.77 17.26 -10.35
N SER A 116 1.21 18.20 -11.11
CA SER A 116 -0.24 18.27 -11.28
C SER A 116 -0.68 18.64 -12.69
N VAL A 117 -1.81 18.05 -13.11
CA VAL A 117 -2.46 18.34 -14.38
C VAL A 117 -3.92 18.74 -14.17
N TYR A 118 -4.45 19.63 -15.03
CA TYR A 118 -5.88 19.87 -15.12
C TYR A 118 -6.53 18.63 -15.72
N ALA A 119 -7.38 17.97 -14.97
CA ALA A 119 -8.01 16.73 -15.37
C ALA A 119 -9.31 16.51 -14.58
N PRO A 120 -10.45 17.05 -15.04
CA PRO A 120 -11.75 16.75 -14.44
C PRO A 120 -12.21 15.31 -14.70
N GLY A 121 -11.44 14.56 -15.47
CA GLY A 121 -11.63 13.13 -15.75
C GLY A 121 -10.38 12.32 -15.38
N CYS A 122 -10.22 11.17 -16.03
CA CYS A 122 -9.17 10.19 -15.71
C CYS A 122 -7.75 10.73 -15.92
N VAL A 123 -6.83 10.25 -15.09
CA VAL A 123 -5.39 10.44 -15.25
C VAL A 123 -4.66 9.09 -15.31
N SER A 124 -3.43 9.10 -15.81
CA SER A 124 -2.47 8.03 -15.66
C SER A 124 -1.27 8.55 -14.87
N VAL A 125 -0.75 7.74 -13.97
CA VAL A 125 0.43 8.07 -13.16
C VAL A 125 1.51 7.03 -13.37
N PHE A 126 2.78 7.46 -13.32
CA PHE A 126 3.95 6.60 -13.35
C PHE A 126 4.93 7.09 -12.29
N GLY A 127 5.58 6.16 -11.60
CA GLY A 127 6.63 6.46 -10.62
C GLY A 127 7.75 5.47 -10.72
N SER A 128 8.97 5.96 -10.51
CA SER A 128 10.15 5.13 -10.54
C SER A 128 11.20 5.58 -9.53
N MET A 129 12.02 4.62 -9.08
CA MET A 129 13.04 4.85 -8.05
C MET A 129 14.26 4.00 -8.31
N GLY A 130 15.45 4.57 -8.10
CA GLY A 130 16.71 3.82 -8.16
C GLY A 130 17.28 3.58 -6.78
N TYR A 131 17.64 2.33 -6.49
CA TYR A 131 18.29 1.90 -5.26
C TYR A 131 19.62 1.21 -5.60
N GLY A 132 20.53 1.19 -4.64
CA GLY A 132 21.68 0.29 -4.69
C GLY A 132 21.33 -1.11 -4.16
N GLY A 133 22.21 -2.06 -4.41
CA GLY A 133 22.10 -3.41 -3.83
C GLY A 133 20.90 -4.22 -4.35
N PRO A 134 20.20 -4.96 -3.46
CA PRO A 134 19.23 -5.96 -3.87
C PRO A 134 17.91 -5.40 -4.44
N TYR A 135 17.61 -4.13 -4.19
CA TYR A 135 16.38 -3.51 -4.68
C TYR A 135 16.50 -2.98 -6.12
N GLY A 136 17.71 -2.56 -6.52
CA GLY A 136 18.00 -2.11 -7.88
C GLY A 136 17.11 -0.96 -8.33
N TYR A 137 16.26 -1.23 -9.31
CA TYR A 137 15.29 -0.31 -9.89
C TYR A 137 13.87 -0.74 -9.53
N GLY A 138 13.04 0.23 -9.14
CA GLY A 138 11.61 0.03 -8.91
C GLY A 138 10.77 0.92 -9.82
N GLN A 139 9.62 0.40 -10.26
CA GLN A 139 8.64 1.16 -11.04
C GLN A 139 7.22 0.76 -10.67
N GLY A 140 6.29 1.66 -10.91
CA GLY A 140 4.85 1.45 -10.77
C GLY A 140 4.08 2.40 -11.66
N ASP A 141 2.93 1.95 -12.11
CA ASP A 141 2.01 2.76 -12.91
C ASP A 141 0.55 2.43 -12.57
N ALA A 142 -0.31 3.38 -12.86
CA ALA A 142 -1.75 3.17 -12.87
C ALA A 142 -2.36 4.01 -13.99
N ASN A 143 -3.23 3.39 -14.78
CA ASN A 143 -3.81 3.99 -15.96
C ASN A 143 -5.32 4.18 -15.80
N ASN A 144 -5.83 5.33 -16.26
CA ASN A 144 -7.27 5.69 -16.22
C ASN A 144 -7.83 5.60 -14.78
N VAL A 145 -7.15 6.21 -13.84
CA VAL A 145 -7.57 6.33 -12.44
C VAL A 145 -8.14 7.72 -12.15
N ALA A 146 -8.79 7.88 -11.00
CA ALA A 146 -9.45 9.13 -10.59
C ALA A 146 -10.43 9.68 -11.67
N CYS A 147 -11.19 8.79 -12.29
CA CYS A 147 -12.27 9.14 -13.22
C CYS A 147 -13.49 9.72 -12.43
#